data_dd997618e6e9e2c5b2fd772fe0a8459f
#
_entry.id   dd997618e6e9e2c5b2fd772fe0a8459f
#
_cell.length_a   1.000
_cell.length_b   1.000
_cell.length_c   1.000
_cell.angle_alpha   90.00
_cell.angle_beta   90.00
_cell.angle_gamma   90.00
#
_symmetry.space_group_name_H-M   'P 1'
#
loop_
_entity.id
_entity.type
_entity.pdbx_description
1 polymer ?
#
loop_
_entity_poly.entity_id
_entity_poly.type
_entity_poly.pdbx_seq_one_letter_code
_entity_poly.pdbx_strand_id
1 'polypeptide(L)'
;MANTKSAKKATRKIARRTEINKARRSRMRTSLRAVEDALTKGDKTGAQAALVAAEPSLMRAAQNGIIHKKSASRKVSRLTHRIAKLGQ
;
A
#
# COMPACT_ATOMS: atom_id res chain seq x y z
N MET A 1 -33.65 -12.84 -6.01
CA MET A 1 -32.61 -12.75 -7.02
C MET A 1 -32.52 -11.37 -7.63
N ALA A 2 -31.31 -10.91 -7.82
CA ALA A 2 -31.03 -9.53 -8.19
C ALA A 2 -31.10 -9.30 -9.69
N ASN A 3 -32.33 -9.34 -10.25
CA ASN A 3 -32.54 -9.08 -11.68
C ASN A 3 -33.11 -7.70 -11.99
N THR A 4 -33.17 -6.84 -10.99
CA THR A 4 -33.64 -5.46 -11.20
C THR A 4 -32.50 -4.62 -11.78
N LYS A 5 -32.85 -3.52 -12.46
CA LYS A 5 -31.86 -2.58 -13.01
C LYS A 5 -30.97 -2.01 -11.93
N SER A 6 -31.52 -1.69 -10.76
CA SER A 6 -30.75 -1.15 -9.64
C SER A 6 -29.79 -2.19 -9.06
N ALA A 7 -30.19 -3.46 -8.97
CA ALA A 7 -29.33 -4.54 -8.50
C ALA A 7 -28.18 -4.80 -9.49
N LYS A 8 -28.45 -4.78 -10.80
CA LYS A 8 -27.41 -4.91 -11.83
C LYS A 8 -26.42 -3.75 -11.77
N LYS A 9 -26.91 -2.54 -11.55
CA LYS A 9 -26.09 -1.34 -11.42
C LYS A 9 -25.20 -1.44 -10.18
N ALA A 10 -25.76 -1.91 -9.05
CA ALA A 10 -25.01 -2.11 -7.82
C ALA A 10 -23.89 -3.14 -8.00
N THR A 11 -24.17 -4.25 -8.68
CA THR A 11 -23.20 -5.30 -8.98
C THR A 11 -22.04 -4.74 -9.81
N ARG A 12 -22.33 -3.96 -10.85
CA ARG A 12 -21.28 -3.34 -11.67
C ARG A 12 -20.45 -2.34 -10.88
N LYS A 13 -21.09 -1.55 -10.00
CA LYS A 13 -20.42 -0.59 -9.15
C LYS A 13 -19.46 -1.29 -8.18
N ILE A 14 -19.90 -2.39 -7.58
CA ILE A 14 -19.08 -3.19 -6.67
C ILE A 14 -17.89 -3.80 -7.41
N ALA A 15 -18.11 -4.35 -8.60
CA ALA A 15 -17.04 -4.94 -9.42
C ALA A 15 -15.98 -3.90 -9.76
N ARG A 16 -16.39 -2.70 -10.17
CA ARG A 16 -15.46 -1.61 -10.50
C ARG A 16 -14.65 -1.18 -9.28
N ARG A 17 -15.32 -1.03 -8.14
CA ARG A 17 -14.65 -0.66 -6.88
C ARG A 17 -13.64 -1.71 -6.44
N THR A 18 -13.99 -2.99 -6.61
CA THR A 18 -13.10 -4.11 -6.29
C THR A 18 -11.83 -4.07 -7.14
N GLU A 19 -11.96 -3.81 -8.44
CA GLU A 19 -10.83 -3.68 -9.35
C GLU A 19 -9.91 -2.52 -8.97
N ILE A 20 -10.49 -1.36 -8.66
CA ILE A 20 -9.73 -0.18 -8.24
C ILE A 20 -8.96 -0.48 -6.94
N ASN A 21 -9.62 -1.10 -5.97
CA ASN A 21 -9.00 -1.44 -4.70
C ASN A 21 -7.89 -2.49 -4.87
N LYS A 22 -8.09 -3.45 -5.76
CA LYS A 22 -7.08 -4.45 -6.10
C LYS A 22 -5.83 -3.79 -6.68
N ALA A 23 -6.01 -2.83 -7.59
CA ALA A 23 -4.91 -2.08 -8.18
C ALA A 23 -4.15 -1.27 -7.12
N ARG A 24 -4.87 -0.63 -6.19
CA ARG A 24 -4.26 0.13 -5.10
C ARG A 24 -3.45 -0.76 -4.17
N ARG A 25 -3.97 -1.94 -3.83
CA ARG A 25 -3.25 -2.93 -3.00
C ARG A 25 -1.99 -3.41 -3.70
N SER A 26 -2.09 -3.65 -5.00
CA SER A 26 -0.95 -4.10 -5.81
C SER A 26 0.16 -3.05 -5.83
N ARG A 27 -0.19 -1.78 -6.02
CA ARG A 27 0.78 -0.66 -5.97
C ARG A 27 1.44 -0.54 -4.61
N MET A 28 0.64 -0.66 -3.56
CA MET A 28 1.15 -0.60 -2.19
C MET A 28 2.15 -1.73 -1.92
N ARG A 29 1.80 -2.96 -2.31
CA ARG A 29 2.68 -4.13 -2.14
C ARG A 29 3.96 -3.99 -2.94
N THR A 30 3.88 -3.50 -4.18
CA THR A 30 5.05 -3.27 -5.02
C THR A 30 5.98 -2.23 -4.40
N SER A 31 5.42 -1.14 -3.88
CA SER A 31 6.20 -0.10 -3.21
C SER A 31 6.89 -0.63 -1.95
N LEU A 32 6.18 -1.41 -1.14
CA LEU A 32 6.74 -2.03 0.05
C LEU A 32 7.82 -3.05 -0.28
N ARG A 33 7.63 -3.82 -1.33
CA ARG A 33 8.63 -4.80 -1.79
C ARG A 33 9.92 -4.10 -2.20
N ALA A 34 9.83 -2.95 -2.84
CA ALA A 34 11.02 -2.17 -3.22
C ALA A 34 11.83 -1.76 -1.99
N VAL A 35 11.17 -1.35 -0.91
CA VAL A 35 11.84 -1.03 0.37
C VAL A 35 12.48 -2.28 0.96
N GLU A 36 11.75 -3.39 1.00
CA GLU A 36 12.25 -4.65 1.56
C GLU A 36 13.46 -5.17 0.78
N ASP A 37 13.43 -5.09 -0.54
CA ASP A 37 14.55 -5.51 -1.39
C ASP A 37 15.80 -4.68 -1.11
N ALA A 38 15.65 -3.36 -0.97
CA ALA A 38 16.75 -2.48 -0.63
C ALA A 38 17.32 -2.77 0.77
N LEU A 39 16.45 -3.07 1.73
CA LEU A 39 16.85 -3.47 3.07
C LEU A 39 17.63 -4.78 3.06
N THR A 40 17.18 -5.75 2.28
CA THR A 40 17.84 -7.05 2.14
C THR A 40 19.25 -6.89 1.54
N LYS A 41 19.40 -5.98 0.60
CA LYS A 41 20.70 -5.67 -0.01
C LYS A 41 21.61 -4.83 0.88
N GLY A 42 21.09 -4.27 1.96
CA GLY A 42 21.84 -3.36 2.83
C GLY A 42 22.06 -1.98 2.22
N ASP A 43 21.27 -1.62 1.21
CA ASP A 43 21.35 -0.33 0.52
C ASP A 43 20.52 0.72 1.25
N LYS A 44 21.15 1.44 2.17
CA LYS A 44 20.48 2.45 2.99
C LYS A 44 19.89 3.59 2.14
N THR A 45 20.66 4.11 1.21
CA THR A 45 20.23 5.21 0.33
C THR A 45 19.04 4.78 -0.53
N GLY A 46 19.14 3.58 -1.15
CA GLY A 46 18.04 3.01 -1.93
C GLY A 46 16.80 2.74 -1.10
N ALA A 47 16.98 2.26 0.14
CA ALA A 47 15.87 2.01 1.05
C ALA A 47 15.16 3.32 1.45
N GLN A 48 15.91 4.37 1.72
CA GLN A 48 15.35 5.69 2.03
C GLN A 48 14.55 6.24 0.84
N ALA A 49 15.09 6.17 -0.36
CA ALA A 49 14.40 6.61 -1.56
C ALA A 49 13.14 5.80 -1.81
N ALA A 50 13.21 4.48 -1.64
CA ALA A 50 12.05 3.59 -1.81
C ALA A 50 10.97 3.88 -0.78
N LEU A 51 11.34 4.18 0.47
CA LEU A 51 10.39 4.53 1.52
C LEU A 51 9.68 5.86 1.22
N VAL A 52 10.41 6.87 0.75
CA VAL A 52 9.83 8.14 0.35
C VAL A 52 8.78 7.95 -0.74
N ALA A 53 9.04 7.04 -1.69
CA ALA A 53 8.08 6.69 -2.74
C ALA A 53 6.92 5.85 -2.22
N ALA A 54 7.16 4.96 -1.24
CA ALA A 54 6.15 4.05 -0.71
C ALA A 54 5.17 4.74 0.26
N GLU A 55 5.63 5.72 1.00
CA GLU A 55 4.82 6.40 2.03
C GLU A 55 3.51 6.98 1.48
N PRO A 56 3.50 7.74 0.36
CA PRO A 56 2.25 8.22 -0.22
C PRO A 56 1.29 7.10 -0.60
N SER A 57 1.79 5.98 -1.11
CA SER A 57 0.96 4.82 -1.46
C SER A 57 0.28 4.22 -0.23
N LEU A 58 1.01 4.11 0.88
CA LEU A 58 0.46 3.63 2.16
C LEU A 58 -0.59 4.58 2.72
N MET A 59 -0.33 5.89 2.67
CA MET A 59 -1.27 6.89 3.15
C MET A 59 -2.54 6.93 2.32
N ARG A 60 -2.43 6.80 0.99
CA ARG A 60 -3.60 6.70 0.12
C ARG A 60 -4.40 5.44 0.38
N ALA A 61 -3.73 4.30 0.60
CA ALA A 61 -4.39 3.04 0.93
C ALA A 61 -5.18 3.18 2.23
N ALA A 62 -4.63 3.83 3.24
CA ALA A 62 -5.31 4.11 4.50
C ALA A 62 -6.50 5.04 4.30
N GLN A 63 -6.33 6.11 3.52
CA GLN A 63 -7.38 7.08 3.22
C GLN A 63 -8.55 6.42 2.50
N ASN A 64 -8.28 5.46 1.62
CA ASN A 64 -9.29 4.74 0.86
C ASN A 64 -9.87 3.52 1.58
N GLY A 65 -9.46 3.29 2.83
CA GLY A 65 -9.99 2.19 3.63
C GLY A 65 -9.45 0.81 3.28
N ILE A 66 -8.40 0.72 2.46
CA ILE A 66 -7.78 -0.55 2.09
C ILE A 66 -7.02 -1.16 3.26
N ILE A 67 -6.33 -0.32 4.04
CA ILE A 67 -5.69 -0.69 5.28
C ILE A 67 -6.09 0.31 6.36
N HIS A 68 -5.97 -0.10 7.60
CA HIS A 68 -6.27 0.79 8.72
C HIS A 68 -5.17 1.86 8.84
N LYS A 69 -5.56 3.08 9.19
CA LYS A 69 -4.66 4.21 9.38
C LYS A 69 -3.50 3.88 10.34
N LYS A 70 -3.81 3.22 11.44
CA LYS A 70 -2.80 2.81 12.42
C LYS A 70 -1.82 1.78 11.86
N SER A 71 -2.30 0.87 11.02
CA SER A 71 -1.45 -0.12 10.35
C SER A 71 -0.47 0.54 9.40
N ALA A 72 -0.93 1.52 8.61
CA ALA A 72 -0.08 2.28 7.70
C ALA A 72 1.02 3.02 8.46
N SER A 73 0.65 3.73 9.51
CA SER A 73 1.57 4.48 10.36
C SER A 73 2.62 3.57 11.00
N ARG A 74 2.19 2.43 11.53
CA ARG A 74 3.09 1.44 12.15
C ARG A 74 4.09 0.90 11.14
N LYS A 75 3.63 0.61 9.93
CA LYS A 75 4.48 0.09 8.87
C LYS A 75 5.58 1.08 8.49
N VAL A 76 5.22 2.35 8.30
CA VAL A 76 6.18 3.42 8.01
C VAL A 76 7.21 3.54 9.14
N SER A 77 6.75 3.53 10.37
CA SER A 77 7.62 3.63 11.55
C SER A 77 8.62 2.48 11.61
N ARG A 78 8.15 1.23 11.42
CA ARG A 78 9.01 0.05 11.45
C ARG A 78 10.06 0.07 10.34
N LEU A 79 9.66 0.46 9.14
CA LEU A 79 10.57 0.56 8.00
C LEU A 79 11.61 1.65 8.24
N THR A 80 11.21 2.78 8.78
CA THR A 80 12.11 3.88 9.13
C THR A 80 13.19 3.42 10.12
N HIS A 81 12.80 2.68 11.15
CA HIS A 81 13.72 2.14 12.15
C HIS A 81 14.71 1.13 11.54
N ARG A 82 14.21 0.26 10.68
CA ARG A 82 15.06 -0.74 10.00
C ARG A 82 16.09 -0.06 9.10
N ILE A 83 15.71 0.99 8.40
CA ILE A 83 16.61 1.76 7.54
C ILE A 83 17.67 2.47 8.39
N ALA A 84 17.27 3.06 9.50
CA ALA A 84 18.19 3.72 10.42
C ALA A 84 19.28 2.76 10.93
N LYS A 85 18.92 1.50 11.18
CA LYS A 85 19.86 0.50 11.67
C LYS A 85 20.89 0.06 10.62
N LEU A 86 20.62 0.24 9.34
CA LEU A 86 21.56 -0.14 8.28
C LEU A 86 22.86 0.66 8.33
N GLY A 87 22.85 1.83 8.93
CA GLY A 87 24.04 2.67 9.03
C GLY A 87 24.87 2.47 10.28
N GLN A 88 24.52 1.48 11.10
CA GLN A 88 25.18 1.22 12.39
C GLN A 88 26.06 0.01 12.35
#